data_1fdde78c856874c95b56074ae70a9d7c
#
_entry.id   1fdde78c856874c95b56074ae70a9d7c
#
_cell.length_a   1.000
_cell.length_b   1.000
_cell.length_c   1.000
_cell.angle_alpha   90.00
_cell.angle_beta   90.00
_cell.angle_gamma   90.00
#
_symmetry.space_group_name_H-M   'P 1'
#
loop_
_entity.id
_entity.type
_entity.pdbx_description
1 polymer ?
#
loop_
_entity_poly.entity_id
_entity_poly.type
_entity_poly.pdbx_seq_one_letter_code
_entity_poly.pdbx_strand_id
1 'polypeptide(L)'
;MLLSIVTGLNESKSRNEVIIKKFNDLCELLKPLHYDGIELSLLEPEKIEVRKILEVADSYAMKIPALGTGATYVRFGFSLGDMEETIRKKAIDRIEKYIEFARETESKVIIGLIRGRYKSDNSPKKEILNIIASLKECCWIAQNNNVELVFEPINQFEIDSYNTISQALELLKDVGSDNLKLLIDSYHIYLEEDPGFVWEDLEEIAHLVRHLHLADTTRRAPGTGHFDFKSFLEIFKKKGYNGFCSIETIMKPSFEEVARESSQYLRLIL
;
A
#
# COMPACT_ATOMS: atom_id res chain seq x y z
N MET A 1 -5.99 -1.45 -16.65
CA MET A 1 -5.49 -1.57 -15.26
C MET A 1 -5.45 -3.05 -14.88
N LEU A 2 -4.61 -3.41 -13.92
CA LEU A 2 -4.42 -4.77 -13.45
C LEU A 2 -5.07 -4.94 -12.07
N LEU A 3 -5.58 -6.12 -11.76
CA LEU A 3 -6.26 -6.41 -10.51
C LEU A 3 -5.36 -7.19 -9.56
N SER A 4 -5.25 -6.74 -8.31
CA SER A 4 -4.57 -7.45 -7.23
C SER A 4 -5.39 -7.42 -5.93
N ILE A 5 -4.95 -8.17 -4.95
CA ILE A 5 -5.58 -8.21 -3.62
C ILE A 5 -4.51 -8.25 -2.55
N VAL A 6 -4.75 -7.51 -1.47
CA VAL A 6 -3.83 -7.44 -0.33
C VAL A 6 -3.95 -8.70 0.53
N THR A 7 -2.84 -9.28 0.88
CA THR A 7 -2.80 -10.41 1.83
C THR A 7 -1.58 -10.37 2.73
N GLY A 8 -1.73 -10.86 3.95
CA GLY A 8 -0.61 -11.06 4.88
C GLY A 8 0.00 -12.45 4.75
N LEU A 9 1.32 -12.50 4.59
CA LEU A 9 2.10 -13.74 4.76
C LEU A 9 2.74 -13.78 6.18
N ASN A 10 2.13 -13.07 7.11
CA ASN A 10 2.67 -12.74 8.42
C ASN A 10 2.47 -13.88 9.42
N GLU A 11 3.37 -14.83 9.43
CA GLU A 11 3.47 -15.77 10.53
C GLU A 11 4.88 -15.70 11.14
N SER A 12 5.01 -14.99 12.24
CA SER A 12 6.30 -14.65 12.90
C SER A 12 7.17 -15.85 13.35
N LYS A 13 6.71 -17.07 13.15
CA LYS A 13 7.41 -18.32 13.47
C LYS A 13 7.35 -19.35 12.34
N SER A 14 6.75 -19.00 11.18
CA SER A 14 6.62 -19.97 10.11
C SER A 14 7.95 -20.18 9.39
N ARG A 15 8.24 -21.45 9.09
CA ARG A 15 9.31 -21.80 8.16
C ARG A 15 8.97 -21.28 6.77
N ASN A 16 9.97 -20.94 5.97
CA ASN A 16 9.77 -20.50 4.59
C ASN A 16 8.86 -21.42 3.77
N GLU A 17 8.95 -22.74 3.96
CA GLU A 17 8.10 -23.72 3.31
C GLU A 17 6.59 -23.45 3.52
N VAL A 18 6.18 -23.05 4.75
CA VAL A 18 4.78 -22.72 5.06
C VAL A 18 4.35 -21.43 4.36
N ILE A 19 5.22 -20.42 4.34
CA ILE A 19 4.96 -19.14 3.66
C ILE A 19 4.82 -19.36 2.15
N ILE A 20 5.72 -20.11 1.55
CA ILE A 20 5.72 -20.43 0.12
C ILE A 20 4.48 -21.24 -0.24
N LYS A 21 4.14 -22.27 0.58
CA LYS A 21 2.91 -23.04 0.38
C LYS A 21 1.67 -22.14 0.43
N LYS A 22 1.56 -21.28 1.44
CA LYS A 22 0.45 -20.33 1.56
C LYS A 22 0.35 -19.40 0.36
N PHE A 23 1.47 -18.90 -0.14
CA PHE A 23 1.50 -18.06 -1.34
C PHE A 23 1.07 -18.84 -2.59
N ASN A 24 1.49 -20.10 -2.73
CA ASN A 24 1.04 -20.99 -3.80
C ASN A 24 -0.48 -21.22 -3.75
N ASP A 25 -1.03 -21.54 -2.57
CA ASP A 25 -2.45 -21.77 -2.37
C ASP A 25 -3.28 -20.52 -2.75
N LEU A 26 -2.74 -19.30 -2.46
CA LEU A 26 -3.33 -18.04 -2.88
C LEU A 26 -3.30 -17.83 -4.39
N CYS A 27 -2.19 -18.13 -5.05
CA CYS A 27 -2.09 -18.03 -6.51
C CYS A 27 -3.07 -19.00 -7.19
N GLU A 28 -3.17 -20.25 -6.70
CA GLU A 28 -4.12 -21.24 -7.20
C GLU A 28 -5.58 -20.78 -7.05
N LEU A 29 -5.93 -20.15 -5.92
CA LEU A 29 -7.27 -19.59 -5.69
C LEU A 29 -7.57 -18.39 -6.59
N LEU A 30 -6.61 -17.46 -6.74
CA LEU A 30 -6.84 -16.16 -7.37
C LEU A 30 -6.73 -16.20 -8.90
N LYS A 31 -5.96 -17.13 -9.46
CA LYS A 31 -5.79 -17.24 -10.92
C LYS A 31 -7.10 -17.48 -11.67
N PRO A 32 -7.97 -18.43 -11.29
CA PRO A 32 -9.28 -18.63 -11.94
C PRO A 32 -10.25 -17.47 -11.70
N LEU A 33 -10.01 -16.62 -10.70
CA LEU A 33 -10.75 -15.38 -10.47
C LEU A 33 -10.18 -14.20 -11.27
N HIS A 34 -9.23 -14.46 -12.18
CA HIS A 34 -8.62 -13.46 -13.07
C HIS A 34 -7.85 -12.34 -12.36
N TYR A 35 -7.27 -12.60 -11.21
CA TYR A 35 -6.29 -11.69 -10.62
C TYR A 35 -4.98 -11.68 -11.39
N ASP A 36 -4.35 -10.51 -11.48
CA ASP A 36 -3.08 -10.30 -12.17
C ASP A 36 -1.91 -10.25 -11.16
N GLY A 37 -2.21 -10.08 -9.87
CA GLY A 37 -1.19 -10.01 -8.82
C GLY A 37 -1.72 -10.18 -7.40
N ILE A 38 -0.77 -10.27 -6.48
CA ILE A 38 -0.99 -10.37 -5.03
C ILE A 38 -0.12 -9.33 -4.36
N GLU A 39 -0.73 -8.39 -3.64
CA GLU A 39 -0.01 -7.44 -2.80
C GLU A 39 0.29 -8.07 -1.45
N LEU A 40 1.52 -7.92 -0.99
CA LEU A 40 2.00 -8.58 0.22
C LEU A 40 2.15 -7.62 1.39
N SER A 41 1.45 -7.88 2.49
CA SER A 41 1.74 -7.29 3.80
C SER A 41 2.69 -8.21 4.54
N LEU A 42 3.94 -7.79 4.76
CA LEU A 42 4.99 -8.59 5.37
C LEU A 42 5.37 -8.03 6.74
N LEU A 43 5.84 -8.88 7.66
CA LEU A 43 6.41 -8.44 8.94
C LEU A 43 7.93 -8.28 8.85
N GLU A 44 8.58 -9.26 8.30
CA GLU A 44 10.05 -9.39 8.26
C GLU A 44 10.45 -9.91 6.87
N PRO A 45 10.48 -9.01 5.82
CA PRO A 45 10.76 -9.43 4.45
C PRO A 45 12.11 -10.15 4.30
N GLU A 46 13.10 -9.79 5.12
CA GLU A 46 14.44 -10.41 5.13
C GLU A 46 14.44 -11.90 5.54
N LYS A 47 13.34 -12.40 6.11
CA LYS A 47 13.19 -13.79 6.49
C LYS A 47 12.56 -14.67 5.42
N ILE A 48 12.11 -14.06 4.32
CA ILE A 48 11.38 -14.75 3.25
C ILE A 48 12.32 -15.04 2.09
N GLU A 49 12.33 -16.28 1.62
CA GLU A 49 13.06 -16.69 0.43
C GLU A 49 12.39 -16.14 -0.84
N VAL A 50 12.70 -14.88 -1.19
CA VAL A 50 12.05 -14.13 -2.28
C VAL A 50 12.08 -14.89 -3.62
N ARG A 51 13.18 -15.58 -3.93
CA ARG A 51 13.30 -16.35 -5.18
C ARG A 51 12.25 -17.43 -5.32
N LYS A 52 11.96 -18.14 -4.22
CA LYS A 52 10.91 -19.17 -4.22
C LYS A 52 9.50 -18.55 -4.35
N ILE A 53 9.28 -17.37 -3.79
CA ILE A 53 8.03 -16.63 -4.00
C ILE A 53 7.90 -16.24 -5.48
N LEU A 54 8.98 -15.78 -6.11
CA LEU A 54 8.98 -15.45 -7.55
C LEU A 54 8.76 -16.67 -8.44
N GLU A 55 9.40 -17.80 -8.15
CA GLU A 55 9.18 -19.07 -8.89
C GLU A 55 7.69 -19.47 -8.87
N VAL A 56 7.04 -19.33 -7.72
CA VAL A 56 5.59 -19.59 -7.60
C VAL A 56 4.80 -18.54 -8.39
N ALA A 57 5.08 -17.23 -8.19
CA ALA A 57 4.38 -16.16 -8.89
C ALA A 57 4.44 -16.33 -10.41
N ASP A 58 5.62 -16.62 -10.95
CA ASP A 58 5.84 -16.83 -12.39
C ASP A 58 5.07 -18.05 -12.91
N SER A 59 4.98 -19.14 -12.15
CA SER A 59 4.24 -20.34 -12.55
C SER A 59 2.75 -20.10 -12.77
N TYR A 60 2.19 -19.07 -12.10
CA TYR A 60 0.80 -18.63 -12.27
C TYR A 60 0.67 -17.35 -13.10
N ALA A 61 1.77 -16.79 -13.64
CA ALA A 61 1.81 -15.47 -14.26
C ALA A 61 1.14 -14.40 -13.37
N MET A 62 1.49 -14.42 -12.08
CA MET A 62 1.09 -13.43 -11.08
C MET A 62 2.23 -12.46 -10.84
N LYS A 63 1.90 -11.21 -10.49
CA LYS A 63 2.87 -10.19 -10.07
C LYS A 63 2.70 -9.86 -8.58
N ILE A 64 3.74 -9.24 -8.02
CA ILE A 64 3.68 -8.69 -6.66
C ILE A 64 3.79 -7.15 -6.82
N PRO A 65 2.66 -6.43 -6.91
CA PRO A 65 2.68 -5.02 -7.29
C PRO A 65 3.25 -4.10 -6.22
N ALA A 66 3.00 -4.43 -4.94
CA ALA A 66 3.43 -3.60 -3.83
C ALA A 66 3.60 -4.42 -2.54
N LEU A 67 4.35 -3.83 -1.60
CA LEU A 67 4.63 -4.37 -0.28
C LEU A 67 4.12 -3.41 0.80
N GLY A 68 3.15 -3.85 1.59
CA GLY A 68 2.60 -3.10 2.71
C GLY A 68 3.50 -3.17 3.95
N THR A 69 3.86 -2.02 4.52
CA THR A 69 4.74 -1.90 5.70
C THR A 69 3.99 -1.76 7.02
N GLY A 70 2.66 -1.58 6.98
CA GLY A 70 1.83 -1.30 8.15
C GLY A 70 1.90 -2.38 9.25
N ALA A 71 2.01 -3.66 8.87
CA ALA A 71 2.15 -4.76 9.80
C ALA A 71 3.39 -4.62 10.72
N THR A 72 4.49 -4.07 10.23
CA THR A 72 5.70 -3.76 11.00
C THR A 72 5.41 -2.74 12.11
N TYR A 73 4.72 -1.63 11.78
CA TYR A 73 4.32 -0.64 12.78
C TYR A 73 3.43 -1.26 13.87
N VAL A 74 2.39 -1.96 13.45
CA VAL A 74 1.44 -2.59 14.39
C VAL A 74 2.12 -3.59 15.32
N ARG A 75 3.07 -4.38 14.79
CA ARG A 75 3.71 -5.46 15.54
C ARG A 75 4.89 -5.02 16.41
N PHE A 76 5.72 -4.10 15.92
CA PHE A 76 6.99 -3.72 16.51
C PHE A 76 7.04 -2.27 17.02
N GLY A 77 6.06 -1.44 16.66
CA GLY A 77 6.05 -0.01 16.98
C GLY A 77 7.13 0.80 16.26
N PHE A 78 7.72 0.27 15.17
CA PHE A 78 8.71 1.02 14.39
C PHE A 78 8.02 2.15 13.65
N SER A 79 8.50 3.37 13.83
CA SER A 79 7.84 4.58 13.33
C SER A 79 8.86 5.59 12.80
N LEU A 80 8.61 6.11 11.59
CA LEU A 80 9.44 7.14 10.96
C LEU A 80 9.35 8.50 11.67
N GLY A 81 8.23 8.77 12.36
CA GLY A 81 8.00 10.03 13.08
C GLY A 81 8.42 10.00 14.54
N ASP A 82 8.82 8.85 15.09
CA ASP A 82 9.06 8.69 16.53
C ASP A 82 10.05 9.74 17.08
N MET A 83 9.80 10.16 18.31
CA MET A 83 10.72 11.08 19.02
C MET A 83 12.06 10.42 19.34
N GLU A 84 12.07 9.11 19.56
CA GLU A 84 13.28 8.32 19.80
C GLU A 84 13.98 7.99 18.47
N GLU A 85 15.21 8.45 18.32
CA GLU A 85 16.03 8.20 17.13
C GLU A 85 16.25 6.70 16.88
N THR A 86 16.40 5.92 17.93
CA THR A 86 16.59 4.46 17.84
C THR A 86 15.38 3.76 17.22
N ILE A 87 14.17 4.25 17.46
CA ILE A 87 12.93 3.71 16.86
C ILE A 87 12.84 4.11 15.41
N ARG A 88 13.13 5.39 15.07
CA ARG A 88 13.18 5.85 13.67
C ARG A 88 14.20 5.07 12.85
N LYS A 89 15.38 4.85 13.39
CA LYS A 89 16.41 4.05 12.72
C LYS A 89 15.95 2.64 12.42
N LYS A 90 15.31 1.97 13.40
CA LYS A 90 14.73 0.64 13.19
C LYS A 90 13.64 0.64 12.11
N ALA A 91 12.86 1.73 11.97
CA ALA A 91 11.89 1.86 10.91
C ALA A 91 12.55 2.01 9.54
N ILE A 92 13.60 2.82 9.44
CA ILE A 92 14.38 3.02 8.22
C ILE A 92 15.08 1.71 7.82
N ASP A 93 15.80 1.07 8.76
CA ASP A 93 16.47 -0.23 8.53
C ASP A 93 15.45 -1.30 8.06
N ARG A 94 14.22 -1.26 8.59
CA ARG A 94 13.15 -2.17 8.16
C ARG A 94 12.66 -1.83 6.74
N ILE A 95 12.47 -0.55 6.40
CA ILE A 95 12.10 -0.13 5.05
C ILE A 95 13.19 -0.52 4.06
N GLU A 96 14.47 -0.45 4.42
CA GLU A 96 15.55 -0.97 3.58
C GLU A 96 15.36 -2.45 3.23
N LYS A 97 14.93 -3.28 4.19
CA LYS A 97 14.64 -4.70 3.91
C LYS A 97 13.44 -4.90 2.98
N TYR A 98 12.42 -4.03 3.07
CA TYR A 98 11.34 -4.01 2.08
C TYR A 98 11.85 -3.59 0.70
N ILE A 99 12.75 -2.62 0.62
CA ILE A 99 13.34 -2.17 -0.64
C ILE A 99 14.17 -3.29 -1.28
N GLU A 100 14.98 -4.02 -0.48
CA GLU A 100 15.73 -5.18 -0.96
C GLU A 100 14.81 -6.25 -1.57
N PHE A 101 13.71 -6.56 -0.90
CA PHE A 101 12.70 -7.50 -1.41
C PHE A 101 11.99 -6.94 -2.66
N ALA A 102 11.60 -5.67 -2.62
CA ALA A 102 10.91 -5.00 -3.72
C ALA A 102 11.75 -4.92 -4.99
N ARG A 103 13.07 -4.75 -4.86
CA ARG A 103 13.98 -4.79 -6.00
C ARG A 103 13.95 -6.13 -6.74
N GLU A 104 13.90 -7.24 -6.01
CA GLU A 104 13.85 -8.58 -6.61
C GLU A 104 12.48 -8.86 -7.28
N THR A 105 11.40 -8.31 -6.69
CA THR A 105 10.02 -8.55 -7.15
C THR A 105 9.47 -7.46 -8.08
N GLU A 106 10.26 -6.42 -8.36
CA GLU A 106 9.83 -5.23 -9.12
C GLU A 106 8.60 -4.54 -8.49
N SER A 107 8.48 -4.64 -7.16
CA SER A 107 7.35 -4.09 -6.40
C SER A 107 7.59 -2.65 -5.98
N LYS A 108 6.52 -1.97 -5.58
CA LYS A 108 6.59 -0.72 -4.83
C LYS A 108 6.61 -0.98 -3.33
N VAL A 109 7.09 -0.03 -2.53
CA VAL A 109 7.01 -0.09 -1.07
C VAL A 109 6.03 0.97 -0.58
N ILE A 110 5.00 0.54 0.16
CA ILE A 110 3.94 1.42 0.65
C ILE A 110 4.37 2.03 1.98
N ILE A 111 4.35 3.36 2.04
CA ILE A 111 4.55 4.15 3.25
C ILE A 111 3.18 4.58 3.77
N GLY A 112 2.57 3.73 4.55
CA GLY A 112 1.30 3.95 5.23
C GLY A 112 1.48 4.14 6.74
N LEU A 113 0.97 3.22 7.54
CA LEU A 113 1.00 3.27 9.02
C LEU A 113 2.41 3.36 9.62
N ILE A 114 3.45 2.92 8.90
CA ILE A 114 4.84 2.96 9.42
C ILE A 114 5.36 4.38 9.69
N ARG A 115 4.69 5.42 9.17
CA ARG A 115 5.00 6.79 9.54
C ARG A 115 4.72 7.08 11.01
N GLY A 116 3.82 6.30 11.64
CA GLY A 116 3.51 6.34 13.07
C GLY A 116 2.50 7.40 13.46
N ARG A 117 1.89 7.22 14.64
CA ARG A 117 1.03 8.23 15.27
C ARG A 117 1.86 9.25 16.03
N TYR A 118 1.34 10.45 16.15
CA TYR A 118 1.92 11.46 17.04
C TYR A 118 1.79 10.99 18.50
N LYS A 119 2.88 11.18 19.27
CA LYS A 119 2.92 10.89 20.70
C LYS A 119 2.83 12.14 21.55
N SER A 120 2.95 13.31 20.91
CA SER A 120 2.98 14.61 21.57
C SER A 120 1.65 15.30 21.44
N ASP A 121 0.93 15.46 22.55
CA ASP A 121 -0.34 16.20 22.60
C ASP A 121 -0.18 17.70 22.36
N ASN A 122 1.05 18.23 22.41
CA ASN A 122 1.30 19.69 22.44
C ASN A 122 1.95 20.29 21.19
N SER A 123 2.56 19.51 20.34
CA SER A 123 3.07 20.00 19.05
C SER A 123 3.63 18.85 18.20
N PRO A 124 2.98 18.43 17.13
CA PRO A 124 3.49 17.39 16.23
C PRO A 124 4.64 17.87 15.34
N LYS A 125 5.06 19.17 15.44
CA LYS A 125 6.07 19.76 14.55
C LYS A 125 7.37 18.97 14.47
N LYS A 126 7.85 18.45 15.61
CA LYS A 126 9.09 17.68 15.62
C LYS A 126 8.90 16.29 14.99
N GLU A 127 7.77 15.67 15.22
CA GLU A 127 7.42 14.37 14.63
C GLU A 127 7.21 14.49 13.11
N ILE A 128 6.60 15.59 12.66
CA ILE A 128 6.50 15.95 11.24
C ILE A 128 7.89 16.08 10.61
N LEU A 129 8.79 16.84 11.24
CA LEU A 129 10.17 16.98 10.76
C LEU A 129 10.92 15.64 10.75
N ASN A 130 10.68 14.79 11.75
CA ASN A 130 11.25 13.45 11.80
C ASN A 130 10.73 12.57 10.65
N ILE A 131 9.41 12.60 10.34
CA ILE A 131 8.83 11.89 9.20
C ILE A 131 9.51 12.34 7.91
N ILE A 132 9.61 13.64 7.66
CA ILE A 132 10.23 14.20 6.47
C ILE A 132 11.69 13.77 6.36
N ALA A 133 12.47 13.88 7.44
CA ALA A 133 13.88 13.49 7.45
C ALA A 133 14.07 12.00 7.19
N SER A 134 13.27 11.16 7.87
CA SER A 134 13.31 9.70 7.68
C SER A 134 12.90 9.29 6.27
N LEU A 135 11.88 9.96 5.68
CA LEU A 135 11.46 9.68 4.30
C LEU A 135 12.53 10.10 3.29
N LYS A 136 13.25 11.20 3.50
CA LYS A 136 14.39 11.58 2.63
C LYS A 136 15.44 10.48 2.59
N GLU A 137 15.77 9.89 3.74
CA GLU A 137 16.71 8.77 3.82
C GLU A 137 16.16 7.53 3.12
N CYS A 138 14.92 7.15 3.39
CA CYS A 138 14.26 6.03 2.71
C CYS A 138 14.22 6.22 1.19
N CYS A 139 13.88 7.42 0.71
CA CYS A 139 13.87 7.74 -0.72
C CYS A 139 15.25 7.62 -1.36
N TRP A 140 16.30 8.05 -0.66
CA TRP A 140 17.68 7.89 -1.15
C TRP A 140 18.05 6.41 -1.29
N ILE A 141 17.72 5.58 -0.29
CA ILE A 141 17.96 4.13 -0.34
C ILE A 141 17.18 3.51 -1.50
N ALA A 142 15.88 3.85 -1.64
CA ALA A 142 15.00 3.30 -2.66
C ALA A 142 15.47 3.69 -4.08
N GLN A 143 15.88 4.94 -4.28
CA GLN A 143 16.39 5.42 -5.56
C GLN A 143 17.66 4.65 -6.00
N ASN A 144 18.57 4.39 -5.07
CA ASN A 144 19.79 3.62 -5.34
C ASN A 144 19.51 2.13 -5.66
N ASN A 145 18.33 1.66 -5.33
CA ASN A 145 17.86 0.30 -5.63
C ASN A 145 16.83 0.23 -6.76
N ASN A 146 16.53 1.34 -7.45
CA ASN A 146 15.49 1.45 -8.49
C ASN A 146 14.09 1.00 -8.02
N VAL A 147 13.74 1.32 -6.77
CA VAL A 147 12.45 1.00 -6.17
C VAL A 147 11.67 2.29 -5.93
N GLU A 148 10.40 2.34 -6.34
CA GLU A 148 9.50 3.46 -6.00
C GLU A 148 8.90 3.26 -4.60
N LEU A 149 8.83 4.34 -3.83
CA LEU A 149 8.02 4.44 -2.63
C LEU A 149 6.68 5.08 -2.98
N VAL A 150 5.59 4.58 -2.41
CA VAL A 150 4.27 5.17 -2.55
C VAL A 150 3.73 5.55 -1.18
N PHE A 151 3.39 6.83 -1.02
CA PHE A 151 2.82 7.36 0.21
C PHE A 151 1.29 7.25 0.16
N GLU A 152 0.71 6.73 1.23
CA GLU A 152 -0.72 6.54 1.37
C GLU A 152 -1.29 7.52 2.40
N PRO A 153 -2.11 8.52 2.01
CA PRO A 153 -2.95 9.24 2.95
C PRO A 153 -4.01 8.30 3.51
N ILE A 154 -3.95 8.09 4.83
CA ILE A 154 -4.82 7.15 5.56
C ILE A 154 -5.73 7.95 6.47
N ASN A 155 -6.98 7.54 6.65
CA ASN A 155 -7.99 8.23 7.45
C ASN A 155 -7.57 8.47 8.92
N GLN A 156 -8.12 9.52 9.53
CA GLN A 156 -7.80 9.97 10.88
C GLN A 156 -8.11 8.96 12.00
N PHE A 157 -8.98 7.99 11.74
CA PHE A 157 -9.30 6.95 12.73
C PHE A 157 -8.16 5.92 12.86
N GLU A 158 -7.37 5.74 11.81
CA GLU A 158 -6.26 4.80 11.78
C GLU A 158 -4.91 5.45 12.07
N ILE A 159 -4.70 6.69 11.63
CA ILE A 159 -3.48 7.47 11.90
C ILE A 159 -3.84 8.96 11.98
N ASP A 160 -3.03 9.77 12.64
CA ASP A 160 -3.30 11.17 12.92
C ASP A 160 -2.44 12.16 12.13
N SER A 161 -1.79 11.68 11.08
CA SER A 161 -0.89 12.49 10.24
C SER A 161 -1.13 12.26 8.76
N TYR A 162 -1.14 13.35 7.98
CA TYR A 162 -1.25 13.30 6.51
C TYR A 162 -2.42 12.46 6.01
N ASN A 163 -3.62 12.84 6.44
CA ASN A 163 -4.85 12.10 6.19
C ASN A 163 -5.47 12.43 4.84
N THR A 164 -5.28 13.67 4.34
CA THR A 164 -5.85 14.13 3.07
C THR A 164 -4.83 14.12 1.93
N ILE A 165 -5.33 14.13 0.70
CA ILE A 165 -4.52 14.26 -0.51
C ILE A 165 -3.69 15.56 -0.47
N SER A 166 -4.29 16.68 -0.07
CA SER A 166 -3.58 17.95 0.05
C SER A 166 -2.39 17.87 0.99
N GLN A 167 -2.57 17.28 2.17
CA GLN A 167 -1.48 17.07 3.14
C GLN A 167 -0.39 16.14 2.58
N ALA A 168 -0.77 15.10 1.85
CA ALA A 168 0.19 14.20 1.20
C ALA A 168 1.02 14.92 0.12
N LEU A 169 0.40 15.80 -0.67
CA LEU A 169 1.11 16.61 -1.66
C LEU A 169 2.11 17.57 -1.02
N GLU A 170 1.75 18.19 0.11
CA GLU A 170 2.68 19.02 0.91
C GLU A 170 3.87 18.19 1.38
N LEU A 171 3.62 16.97 1.92
CA LEU A 171 4.68 16.07 2.32
C LEU A 171 5.62 15.69 1.15
N LEU A 172 5.07 15.31 0.00
CA LEU A 172 5.87 15.00 -1.19
C LEU A 172 6.78 16.17 -1.57
N LYS A 173 6.26 17.40 -1.53
CA LYS A 173 7.02 18.63 -1.79
C LYS A 173 8.13 18.85 -0.76
N ASP A 174 7.85 18.65 0.54
CA ASP A 174 8.82 18.84 1.62
C ASP A 174 9.91 17.76 1.61
N VAL A 175 9.57 16.54 1.22
CA VAL A 175 10.55 15.47 0.99
C VAL A 175 11.39 15.76 -0.24
N GLY A 176 10.79 16.25 -1.32
CA GLY A 176 11.48 16.71 -2.52
C GLY A 176 12.18 15.59 -3.28
N SER A 177 11.60 14.38 -3.30
CA SER A 177 12.14 13.22 -4.03
C SER A 177 11.18 12.78 -5.13
N ASP A 178 11.70 12.65 -6.36
CA ASP A 178 10.94 12.11 -7.49
C ASP A 178 10.60 10.62 -7.33
N ASN A 179 11.25 9.94 -6.38
CA ASN A 179 11.05 8.53 -6.10
C ASN A 179 9.94 8.24 -5.07
N LEU A 180 9.31 9.30 -4.54
CA LEU A 180 8.14 9.20 -3.68
C LEU A 180 6.91 9.63 -4.46
N LYS A 181 5.95 8.74 -4.60
CA LYS A 181 4.71 8.91 -5.35
C LYS A 181 3.50 8.70 -4.43
N LEU A 182 2.29 8.73 -4.99
CA LEU A 182 1.06 8.52 -4.23
C LEU A 182 0.49 7.13 -4.45
N LEU A 183 -0.06 6.60 -3.38
CA LEU A 183 -1.09 5.57 -3.39
C LEU A 183 -2.40 6.23 -2.98
N ILE A 184 -3.48 5.99 -3.72
CA ILE A 184 -4.82 6.49 -3.38
C ILE A 184 -5.72 5.30 -3.05
N ASP A 185 -6.28 5.31 -1.83
CA ASP A 185 -7.28 4.33 -1.36
C ASP A 185 -8.67 4.96 -1.39
N SER A 186 -9.59 4.32 -2.09
CA SER A 186 -10.98 4.74 -2.23
C SER A 186 -11.72 4.90 -0.89
N TYR A 187 -11.43 4.05 0.09
CA TYR A 187 -12.05 4.13 1.41
C TYR A 187 -11.50 5.30 2.23
N HIS A 188 -10.18 5.54 2.17
CA HIS A 188 -9.57 6.62 2.94
C HIS A 188 -9.98 7.99 2.41
N ILE A 189 -10.00 8.19 1.09
CA ILE A 189 -10.47 9.46 0.51
C ILE A 189 -11.97 9.67 0.75
N TYR A 190 -12.77 8.60 0.75
CA TYR A 190 -14.20 8.72 1.08
C TYR A 190 -14.44 9.24 2.50
N LEU A 191 -13.56 8.92 3.45
CA LEU A 191 -13.68 9.34 4.85
C LEU A 191 -13.09 10.73 5.13
N GLU A 192 -12.07 11.15 4.37
CA GLU A 192 -11.26 12.33 4.72
C GLU A 192 -11.47 13.53 3.81
N GLU A 193 -11.84 13.30 2.55
CA GLU A 193 -12.04 14.42 1.65
C GLU A 193 -13.39 15.09 1.88
N ASP A 194 -13.43 16.40 1.77
CA ASP A 194 -14.65 17.19 1.96
C ASP A 194 -15.77 16.77 1.00
N PRO A 195 -17.04 16.93 1.36
CA PRO A 195 -18.18 16.66 0.48
C PRO A 195 -18.16 17.44 -0.85
N GLY A 196 -17.38 18.51 -0.90
CA GLY A 196 -17.13 19.29 -2.12
C GLY A 196 -15.91 18.83 -2.90
N PHE A 197 -15.24 17.74 -2.46
CA PHE A 197 -14.15 17.14 -3.20
C PHE A 197 -14.64 16.65 -4.57
N VAL A 198 -14.07 17.22 -5.60
CA VAL A 198 -14.50 16.96 -6.98
C VAL A 198 -13.51 15.99 -7.62
N TRP A 199 -14.00 15.07 -8.42
CA TRP A 199 -13.18 14.13 -9.15
C TRP A 199 -12.10 14.80 -10.03
N GLU A 200 -12.34 16.08 -10.43
CA GLU A 200 -11.37 16.88 -11.16
C GLU A 200 -10.05 17.07 -10.41
N ASP A 201 -10.09 17.18 -9.08
CA ASP A 201 -8.87 17.31 -8.25
C ASP A 201 -7.99 16.05 -8.36
N LEU A 202 -8.62 14.86 -8.46
CA LEU A 202 -7.89 13.61 -8.74
C LEU A 202 -7.27 13.60 -10.14
N GLU A 203 -7.90 14.25 -11.13
CA GLU A 203 -7.32 14.34 -12.47
C GLU A 203 -6.01 15.11 -12.49
N GLU A 204 -5.88 16.16 -11.68
CA GLU A 204 -4.66 16.97 -11.61
C GLU A 204 -3.49 16.17 -11.04
N ILE A 205 -3.73 15.32 -10.04
CA ILE A 205 -2.70 14.56 -9.34
C ILE A 205 -2.45 13.16 -9.90
N ALA A 206 -3.27 12.70 -10.84
CA ALA A 206 -3.19 11.33 -11.37
C ALA A 206 -1.79 10.95 -11.89
N HIS A 207 -1.01 11.93 -12.38
CA HIS A 207 0.35 11.74 -12.83
C HIS A 207 1.34 11.38 -11.70
N LEU A 208 0.98 11.63 -10.43
CA LEU A 208 1.76 11.26 -9.24
C LEU A 208 1.33 9.90 -8.67
N VAL A 209 0.17 9.37 -9.07
CA VAL A 209 -0.36 8.12 -8.52
C VAL A 209 0.30 6.92 -9.21
N ARG A 210 0.78 5.97 -8.40
CA ARG A 210 1.44 4.76 -8.86
C ARG A 210 0.79 3.47 -8.38
N HIS A 211 -0.13 3.60 -7.42
CA HIS A 211 -0.88 2.46 -6.91
C HIS A 211 -2.26 2.89 -6.45
N LEU A 212 -3.25 1.99 -6.57
CA LEU A 212 -4.62 2.23 -6.11
C LEU A 212 -5.04 1.12 -5.16
N HIS A 213 -5.65 1.49 -4.02
CA HIS A 213 -6.37 0.59 -3.16
C HIS A 213 -7.87 0.78 -3.32
N LEU A 214 -8.60 -0.34 -3.36
CA LEU A 214 -10.04 -0.35 -3.57
C LEU A 214 -10.74 -1.06 -2.41
N ALA A 215 -11.56 -0.30 -1.69
CA ALA A 215 -12.54 -0.79 -0.75
C ALA A 215 -13.79 0.08 -0.81
N ASP A 216 -14.95 -0.50 -0.55
CA ASP A 216 -16.19 0.27 -0.54
C ASP A 216 -16.35 1.09 0.76
N THR A 217 -17.34 1.94 0.84
CA THR A 217 -17.61 2.90 1.94
C THR A 217 -17.71 2.26 3.33
N THR A 218 -17.85 0.96 3.40
CA THR A 218 -17.86 0.18 4.66
C THR A 218 -16.59 -0.66 4.85
N ARG A 219 -15.52 -0.38 4.08
CA ARG A 219 -14.28 -1.17 3.98
C ARG A 219 -14.52 -2.63 3.60
N ARG A 220 -15.62 -2.90 2.87
CA ARG A 220 -15.99 -4.19 2.30
C ARG A 220 -15.60 -4.26 0.83
N ALA A 221 -15.90 -5.41 0.20
CA ALA A 221 -15.66 -5.62 -1.22
C ALA A 221 -16.26 -4.49 -2.08
N PRO A 222 -15.54 -4.01 -3.13
CA PRO A 222 -16.07 -3.05 -4.09
C PRO A 222 -17.40 -3.50 -4.68
N GLY A 223 -18.38 -2.57 -4.74
CA GLY A 223 -19.74 -2.83 -5.22
C GLY A 223 -20.73 -3.23 -4.12
N THR A 224 -20.30 -3.30 -2.85
CA THR A 224 -21.18 -3.61 -1.72
C THR A 224 -21.66 -2.38 -0.94
N GLY A 225 -21.19 -1.20 -1.30
CA GLY A 225 -21.53 0.09 -0.67
C GLY A 225 -21.96 1.13 -1.70
N HIS A 226 -21.44 2.35 -1.56
CA HIS A 226 -21.89 3.51 -2.32
C HIS A 226 -20.77 4.25 -3.06
N PHE A 227 -19.53 3.74 -3.05
CA PHE A 227 -18.43 4.40 -3.72
C PHE A 227 -18.59 4.28 -5.26
N ASP A 228 -18.47 5.38 -5.97
CA ASP A 228 -18.54 5.39 -7.45
C ASP A 228 -17.18 4.97 -8.06
N PHE A 229 -16.92 3.67 -8.03
CA PHE A 229 -15.70 3.10 -8.62
C PHE A 229 -15.57 3.37 -10.11
N LYS A 230 -16.69 3.49 -10.83
CA LYS A 230 -16.65 3.72 -12.27
C LYS A 230 -16.04 5.09 -12.57
N SER A 231 -16.58 6.16 -11.99
CA SER A 231 -16.05 7.51 -12.18
C SER A 231 -14.63 7.63 -11.66
N PHE A 232 -14.33 7.04 -10.49
CA PHE A 232 -13.00 7.02 -9.90
C PHE A 232 -11.96 6.39 -10.84
N LEU A 233 -12.21 5.19 -11.34
CA LEU A 233 -11.27 4.48 -12.20
C LEU A 233 -11.17 5.11 -13.61
N GLU A 234 -12.25 5.71 -14.12
CA GLU A 234 -12.23 6.42 -15.40
C GLU A 234 -11.26 7.60 -15.41
N ILE A 235 -11.09 8.31 -14.27
CA ILE A 235 -10.13 9.40 -14.14
C ILE A 235 -8.72 8.89 -14.43
N PHE A 236 -8.31 7.85 -13.72
CA PHE A 236 -6.98 7.28 -13.87
C PHE A 236 -6.76 6.65 -15.25
N LYS A 237 -7.79 6.00 -15.82
CA LYS A 237 -7.75 5.50 -17.21
C LYS A 237 -7.48 6.61 -18.23
N LYS A 238 -8.23 7.71 -18.14
CA LYS A 238 -8.07 8.87 -19.02
C LYS A 238 -6.66 9.48 -18.93
N LYS A 239 -6.04 9.42 -17.76
CA LYS A 239 -4.67 9.90 -17.53
C LYS A 239 -3.59 8.87 -17.83
N GLY A 240 -3.95 7.72 -18.39
CA GLY A 240 -3.01 6.68 -18.85
C GLY A 240 -2.48 5.78 -17.74
N TYR A 241 -3.12 5.75 -16.56
CA TYR A 241 -2.77 4.81 -15.50
C TYR A 241 -3.03 3.38 -15.95
N ASN A 242 -1.98 2.57 -15.94
CA ASN A 242 -2.01 1.15 -16.31
C ASN A 242 -1.50 0.23 -15.20
N GLY A 243 -1.32 0.78 -14.00
CA GLY A 243 -0.87 0.07 -12.81
C GLY A 243 -1.92 -0.86 -12.21
N PHE A 244 -1.63 -1.29 -11.00
CA PHE A 244 -2.49 -2.20 -10.23
C PHE A 244 -3.52 -1.45 -9.40
N CYS A 245 -4.70 -2.07 -9.30
CA CYS A 245 -5.74 -1.76 -8.34
C CYS A 245 -5.81 -2.93 -7.36
N SER A 246 -5.39 -2.74 -6.12
CA SER A 246 -5.39 -3.77 -5.09
C SER A 246 -6.64 -3.69 -4.22
N ILE A 247 -7.29 -4.82 -4.00
CA ILE A 247 -8.41 -4.91 -3.06
C ILE A 247 -7.84 -4.90 -1.64
N GLU A 248 -8.12 -3.85 -0.86
CA GLU A 248 -7.74 -3.75 0.54
C GLU A 248 -8.97 -3.60 1.43
N THR A 249 -9.56 -4.69 1.85
CA THR A 249 -10.85 -4.74 2.54
C THR A 249 -10.82 -5.58 3.80
N ILE A 250 -11.87 -5.46 4.60
CA ILE A 250 -12.16 -6.44 5.64
C ILE A 250 -12.59 -7.74 4.95
N MET A 251 -11.79 -8.80 5.09
CA MET A 251 -12.02 -10.11 4.47
C MET A 251 -13.17 -10.87 5.11
N LYS A 252 -14.40 -10.36 4.95
CA LYS A 252 -15.64 -10.97 5.47
C LYS A 252 -16.67 -11.12 4.35
N PRO A 253 -17.33 -12.28 4.28
CA PRO A 253 -17.30 -13.39 5.24
C PRO A 253 -16.03 -14.22 5.17
N SER A 254 -15.35 -14.29 4.02
CA SER A 254 -14.08 -15.00 3.83
C SER A 254 -13.22 -14.28 2.78
N PHE A 255 -11.93 -14.59 2.74
CA PHE A 255 -11.01 -14.08 1.71
C PHE A 255 -11.48 -14.51 0.30
N GLU A 256 -11.89 -15.77 0.14
CA GLU A 256 -12.33 -16.30 -1.15
C GLU A 256 -13.58 -15.59 -1.68
N GLU A 257 -14.58 -15.33 -0.82
CA GLU A 257 -15.81 -14.65 -1.21
C GLU A 257 -15.53 -13.19 -1.58
N VAL A 258 -14.75 -12.49 -0.78
CA VAL A 258 -14.32 -11.11 -1.08
C VAL A 258 -13.56 -11.06 -2.41
N ALA A 259 -12.62 -11.98 -2.63
CA ALA A 259 -11.88 -12.03 -3.88
C ALA A 259 -12.80 -12.27 -5.09
N ARG A 260 -13.78 -13.17 -4.95
CA ARG A 260 -14.74 -13.47 -6.01
C ARG A 260 -15.67 -12.29 -6.33
N GLU A 261 -16.31 -11.72 -5.31
CA GLU A 261 -17.23 -10.59 -5.46
C GLU A 261 -16.52 -9.38 -6.05
N SER A 262 -15.34 -9.02 -5.52
CA SER A 262 -14.55 -7.90 -6.00
C SER A 262 -14.14 -8.07 -7.46
N SER A 263 -13.66 -9.25 -7.85
CA SER A 263 -13.29 -9.53 -9.23
C SER A 263 -14.50 -9.44 -10.17
N GLN A 264 -15.62 -10.07 -9.81
CA GLN A 264 -16.84 -10.02 -10.63
C GLN A 264 -17.32 -8.59 -10.87
N TYR A 265 -17.32 -7.75 -9.85
CA TYR A 265 -17.72 -6.36 -9.97
C TYR A 265 -16.72 -5.52 -10.78
N LEU A 266 -15.43 -5.57 -10.40
CA LEU A 266 -14.43 -4.69 -10.98
C LEU A 266 -14.11 -5.03 -12.44
N ARG A 267 -14.19 -6.29 -12.86
CA ARG A 267 -13.98 -6.70 -14.25
C ARG A 267 -15.01 -6.11 -15.24
N LEU A 268 -16.13 -5.62 -14.73
CA LEU A 268 -17.12 -4.93 -15.55
C LEU A 268 -16.74 -3.47 -15.84
N ILE A 269 -15.83 -2.89 -15.04
CA ILE A 269 -15.48 -1.46 -15.08
C ILE A 269 -13.97 -1.19 -15.24
N LEU A 270 -13.08 -2.18 -15.02
CA LEU A 270 -11.67 -2.13 -15.35
C LEU A 270 -11.45 -2.39 -16.85
#